data_070e7d7f06f262b78d38a1a07b728ff5
#
_entry.id   070e7d7f06f262b78d38a1a07b728ff5
#
_cell.length_a   1.000
_cell.length_b   1.000
_cell.length_c   1.000
_cell.angle_alpha   90.00
_cell.angle_beta   90.00
_cell.angle_gamma   90.00
#
_symmetry.space_group_name_H-M   'P 1'
#
loop_
_entity.id
_entity.type
_entity.pdbx_description
1 polymer ?
#
loop_
_entity_poly.entity_id
_entity_poly.type
_entity_poly.pdbx_seq_one_letter_code
_entity_poly.pdbx_strand_id
1 'polypeptide(L)'
;MKTILLLTVSLLMTTMAAVNAQKQPAEFHGATPTKAHYQVVYQLNTDDDGKIKGTLRNIQNALDDPRLKGKLDVELVVHGAGVSVYRTDKPYEELVKGLQSRGVILAMCENTMRERKIDKKELFPFISYVPSGNGELIIRQQEGWAIMHP
;
A
#
# COMPACT_ATOMS: atom_id res chain seq x y z
N MET A 1 -26.96 47.00 -60.39
CA MET A 1 -26.89 45.60 -59.85
C MET A 1 -25.82 45.56 -58.73
N LYS A 2 -26.24 45.48 -57.48
CA LYS A 2 -25.35 45.56 -56.30
C LYS A 2 -25.05 44.14 -55.81
N THR A 3 -23.82 43.77 -55.91
CA THR A 3 -23.29 42.45 -55.36
C THR A 3 -23.06 42.58 -53.86
N ILE A 4 -23.84 41.88 -53.12
CA ILE A 4 -23.65 41.81 -51.64
C ILE A 4 -22.64 40.70 -51.34
N LEU A 5 -21.46 41.09 -50.75
CA LEU A 5 -20.44 40.21 -50.30
C LEU A 5 -20.75 39.83 -48.84
N LEU A 6 -21.16 38.58 -48.61
CA LEU A 6 -21.36 38.03 -47.27
C LEU A 6 -20.00 37.59 -46.69
N LEU A 7 -19.48 38.36 -45.72
CA LEU A 7 -18.35 37.94 -44.87
C LEU A 7 -18.88 37.06 -43.74
N THR A 8 -18.64 35.76 -43.82
CA THR A 8 -18.82 34.83 -42.68
C THR A 8 -17.59 34.90 -41.76
N VAL A 9 -17.74 35.60 -40.64
CA VAL A 9 -16.76 35.58 -39.56
C VAL A 9 -16.95 34.30 -38.79
N SER A 10 -16.07 33.32 -39.00
CA SER A 10 -15.96 32.10 -38.19
C SER A 10 -15.27 32.43 -36.87
N LEU A 11 -16.04 32.57 -35.79
CA LEU A 11 -15.52 32.76 -34.42
C LEU A 11 -15.04 31.42 -33.89
N LEU A 12 -13.75 31.15 -34.03
CA LEU A 12 -13.11 29.99 -33.46
C LEU A 12 -12.96 30.22 -31.94
N MET A 13 -13.89 29.70 -31.14
CA MET A 13 -13.75 29.64 -29.68
C MET A 13 -12.73 28.58 -29.32
N THR A 14 -11.49 28.99 -29.15
CA THR A 14 -10.47 28.18 -28.46
C THR A 14 -10.77 28.19 -26.96
N THR A 15 -11.41 27.13 -26.47
CA THR A 15 -11.53 26.87 -25.05
C THR A 15 -10.13 26.46 -24.52
N MET A 16 -9.39 27.41 -23.98
CA MET A 16 -8.23 27.11 -23.18
C MET A 16 -8.72 26.40 -21.91
N ALA A 17 -8.57 25.07 -21.88
CA ALA A 17 -8.64 24.32 -20.64
C ALA A 17 -7.45 24.80 -19.77
N ALA A 18 -7.76 25.63 -18.78
CA ALA A 18 -6.78 26.01 -17.76
C ALA A 18 -6.40 24.73 -17.00
N VAL A 19 -5.27 24.15 -17.34
CA VAL A 19 -4.62 23.13 -16.51
C VAL A 19 -4.25 23.86 -15.22
N ASN A 20 -5.07 23.69 -14.18
CA ASN A 20 -4.70 24.07 -12.83
C ASN A 20 -3.54 23.17 -12.39
N ALA A 21 -2.32 23.52 -12.81
CA ALA A 21 -1.12 23.00 -12.19
C ALA A 21 -1.18 23.44 -10.74
N GLN A 22 -1.41 22.48 -9.83
CA GLN A 22 -1.47 22.72 -8.40
C GLN A 22 -0.11 23.30 -8.00
N LYS A 23 -0.06 24.61 -7.77
CA LYS A 23 1.17 25.33 -7.42
C LYS A 23 1.63 24.78 -6.08
N GLN A 24 2.71 24.01 -6.08
CA GLN A 24 3.29 23.48 -4.85
C GLN A 24 3.61 24.65 -3.91
N PRO A 25 3.18 24.61 -2.66
CA PRO A 25 3.52 25.68 -1.70
C PRO A 25 5.02 25.87 -1.59
N ALA A 26 5.51 27.10 -1.42
CA ALA A 26 6.94 27.43 -1.34
C ALA A 26 7.68 26.67 -0.22
N GLU A 27 6.97 26.24 0.84
CA GLU A 27 7.46 25.40 1.94
C GLU A 27 6.52 24.19 2.12
N PHE A 28 6.69 23.17 1.28
CA PHE A 28 5.92 21.94 1.40
C PHE A 28 6.65 20.94 2.31
N HIS A 29 6.11 20.72 3.50
CA HIS A 29 6.63 19.75 4.50
C HIS A 29 5.83 18.45 4.56
N GLY A 30 5.09 18.13 3.51
CA GLY A 30 4.23 16.96 3.41
C GLY A 30 2.74 17.27 3.61
N ALA A 31 1.90 16.28 3.29
CA ALA A 31 0.46 16.41 3.43
C ALA A 31 0.04 16.53 4.91
N THR A 32 -0.95 17.37 5.18
CA THR A 32 -1.56 17.46 6.51
C THR A 32 -2.59 16.33 6.66
N PRO A 33 -2.55 15.55 7.76
CA PRO A 33 -3.54 14.51 7.99
C PRO A 33 -4.94 15.13 8.25
N THR A 34 -5.92 14.64 7.51
CA THR A 34 -7.32 15.12 7.58
C THR A 34 -8.28 14.12 8.19
N LYS A 35 -7.87 12.83 8.29
CA LYS A 35 -8.70 11.78 8.90
C LYS A 35 -8.30 11.57 10.36
N ALA A 36 -9.27 11.18 11.18
CA ALA A 36 -9.01 10.77 12.55
C ALA A 36 -8.19 9.48 12.63
N HIS A 37 -8.33 8.61 11.62
CA HIS A 37 -7.67 7.32 11.55
C HIS A 37 -7.33 6.95 10.12
N TYR A 38 -6.23 6.22 9.93
CA TYR A 38 -5.71 5.73 8.65
C TYR A 38 -5.50 4.23 8.71
N GLN A 39 -5.63 3.57 7.57
CA GLN A 39 -5.49 2.11 7.46
C GLN A 39 -4.70 1.77 6.20
N VAL A 40 -3.74 0.85 6.32
CA VAL A 40 -2.89 0.45 5.20
C VAL A 40 -2.58 -1.03 5.23
N VAL A 41 -2.65 -1.66 4.06
CA VAL A 41 -2.14 -3.02 3.83
C VAL A 41 -0.84 -2.92 3.05
N TYR A 42 0.21 -3.55 3.55
CA TYR A 42 1.43 -3.83 2.80
C TYR A 42 1.33 -5.24 2.21
N GLN A 43 1.50 -5.34 0.90
CA GLN A 43 1.56 -6.62 0.20
C GLN A 43 3.02 -7.05 0.04
N LEU A 44 3.37 -8.29 0.42
CA LEU A 44 4.69 -8.87 0.20
C LEU A 44 4.57 -10.22 -0.51
N ASN A 45 5.09 -10.31 -1.74
CA ASN A 45 4.99 -11.50 -2.58
C ASN A 45 6.33 -11.97 -3.17
N THR A 46 7.45 -11.46 -2.67
CA THR A 46 8.81 -11.76 -3.12
C THR A 46 9.66 -12.33 -1.99
N ASP A 47 10.68 -13.11 -2.33
CA ASP A 47 11.71 -13.63 -1.43
C ASP A 47 13.04 -12.87 -1.52
N ASP A 48 13.09 -11.78 -2.25
CA ASP A 48 14.24 -10.88 -2.30
C ASP A 48 14.49 -10.25 -0.92
N ASP A 49 15.67 -10.51 -0.36
CA ASP A 49 16.05 -10.07 0.99
C ASP A 49 16.00 -8.54 1.14
N GLY A 50 16.46 -7.81 0.12
CA GLY A 50 16.45 -6.35 0.11
C GLY A 50 15.03 -5.79 0.15
N LYS A 51 14.12 -6.37 -0.63
CA LYS A 51 12.70 -5.99 -0.66
C LYS A 51 11.99 -6.37 0.64
N ILE A 52 12.25 -7.56 1.20
CA ILE A 52 11.72 -7.97 2.50
C ILE A 52 12.12 -6.96 3.58
N LYS A 53 13.43 -6.74 3.75
CA LYS A 53 13.95 -5.79 4.75
C LYS A 53 13.46 -4.36 4.52
N GLY A 54 13.37 -3.96 3.22
CA GLY A 54 12.81 -2.68 2.82
C GLY A 54 11.35 -2.51 3.24
N THR A 55 10.52 -3.52 3.00
CA THR A 55 9.11 -3.53 3.39
C THR A 55 8.94 -3.42 4.91
N LEU A 56 9.66 -4.26 5.68
CA LEU A 56 9.58 -4.23 7.14
C LEU A 56 10.00 -2.86 7.69
N ARG A 57 11.09 -2.26 7.16
CA ARG A 57 11.52 -0.91 7.52
C ARG A 57 10.50 0.16 7.14
N ASN A 58 9.88 0.05 5.96
CA ASN A 58 8.86 1.02 5.52
C ASN A 58 7.64 1.01 6.43
N ILE A 59 7.23 -0.17 6.90
CA ILE A 59 6.16 -0.30 7.92
C ILE A 59 6.57 0.40 9.21
N GLN A 60 7.80 0.17 9.70
CA GLN A 60 8.31 0.86 10.89
C GLN A 60 8.29 2.38 10.72
N ASN A 61 8.79 2.88 9.58
CA ASN A 61 8.80 4.30 9.27
C ASN A 61 7.38 4.91 9.24
N ALA A 62 6.41 4.19 8.67
CA ALA A 62 5.02 4.64 8.65
C ALA A 62 4.42 4.73 10.05
N LEU A 63 4.72 3.75 10.92
CA LEU A 63 4.29 3.75 12.33
C LEU A 63 5.00 4.84 13.16
N ASP A 64 6.20 5.26 12.76
CA ASP A 64 7.00 6.30 13.42
C ASP A 64 6.70 7.70 12.88
N ASP A 65 6.02 7.84 11.74
CA ASP A 65 5.66 9.14 11.18
C ASP A 65 4.82 9.95 12.20
N PRO A 66 5.28 11.12 12.64
CA PRO A 66 4.59 11.89 13.67
C PRO A 66 3.17 12.31 13.27
N ARG A 67 2.88 12.36 11.98
CA ARG A 67 1.55 12.70 11.45
C ARG A 67 0.56 11.54 11.57
N LEU A 68 1.05 10.28 11.64
CA LEU A 68 0.26 9.05 11.67
C LEU A 68 0.31 8.33 13.03
N LYS A 69 1.22 8.74 13.92
CA LYS A 69 1.44 8.09 15.22
C LYS A 69 0.15 8.01 16.04
N GLY A 70 -0.24 6.80 16.42
CA GLY A 70 -1.47 6.52 17.16
C GLY A 70 -2.77 6.61 16.32
N LYS A 71 -2.65 6.76 15.00
CA LYS A 71 -3.79 6.88 14.08
C LYS A 71 -3.71 5.92 12.89
N LEU A 72 -2.78 4.96 12.90
CA LEU A 72 -2.51 4.09 11.77
C LEU A 72 -2.65 2.63 12.16
N ASP A 73 -3.57 1.92 11.51
CA ASP A 73 -3.61 0.46 11.50
C ASP A 73 -2.83 -0.05 10.29
N VAL A 74 -2.03 -1.08 10.52
CA VAL A 74 -1.20 -1.70 9.49
C VAL A 74 -1.46 -3.20 9.45
N GLU A 75 -1.62 -3.73 8.25
CA GLU A 75 -1.61 -5.15 7.97
C GLU A 75 -0.50 -5.48 6.97
N LEU A 76 0.25 -6.56 7.21
CA LEU A 76 1.22 -7.14 6.27
C LEU A 76 0.65 -8.44 5.71
N VAL A 77 0.14 -8.39 4.48
CA VAL A 77 -0.38 -9.56 3.76
C VAL A 77 0.74 -10.20 2.95
N VAL A 78 1.06 -11.43 3.31
CA VAL A 78 2.14 -12.21 2.71
C VAL A 78 1.58 -13.35 1.88
N HIS A 79 2.03 -13.47 0.62
CA HIS A 79 1.67 -14.57 -0.28
C HIS A 79 2.79 -14.89 -1.28
N GLY A 80 2.63 -15.96 -2.05
CA GLY A 80 3.61 -16.37 -3.06
C GLY A 80 5.00 -16.58 -2.47
N ALA A 81 6.04 -16.05 -3.08
CA ALA A 81 7.41 -16.15 -2.60
C ALA A 81 7.66 -15.37 -1.29
N GLY A 82 6.80 -14.41 -0.97
CA GLY A 82 6.88 -13.62 0.26
C GLY A 82 6.80 -14.44 1.55
N VAL A 83 6.27 -15.67 1.49
CA VAL A 83 6.26 -16.61 2.65
C VAL A 83 7.61 -16.72 3.34
N SER A 84 8.69 -16.45 2.61
CA SER A 84 10.07 -16.39 3.13
C SER A 84 10.22 -15.55 4.39
N VAL A 85 9.48 -14.43 4.51
CA VAL A 85 9.56 -13.50 5.66
C VAL A 85 9.05 -14.11 6.96
N TYR A 86 8.19 -15.14 6.89
CA TYR A 86 7.57 -15.79 8.06
C TYR A 86 8.15 -17.15 8.39
N ARG A 87 9.14 -17.61 7.64
CA ARG A 87 9.74 -18.93 7.88
C ARG A 87 10.70 -18.93 9.06
N THR A 88 10.63 -19.98 9.88
CA THR A 88 11.48 -20.16 11.08
C THR A 88 12.96 -20.38 10.74
N ASP A 89 13.29 -20.78 9.50
CA ASP A 89 14.65 -20.95 9.01
C ASP A 89 15.25 -19.66 8.39
N LYS A 90 14.55 -18.52 8.49
CA LYS A 90 14.97 -17.23 7.94
C LYS A 90 15.21 -16.19 9.05
N PRO A 91 16.11 -15.22 8.82
CA PRO A 91 16.57 -14.30 9.86
C PRO A 91 15.67 -13.08 10.07
N TYR A 92 14.33 -13.26 10.01
CA TYR A 92 13.39 -12.13 10.09
C TYR A 92 12.58 -12.10 11.40
N GLU A 93 12.72 -13.09 12.27
CA GLU A 93 11.86 -13.27 13.44
C GLU A 93 11.78 -12.01 14.31
N GLU A 94 12.92 -11.45 14.68
CA GLU A 94 12.97 -10.28 15.55
C GLU A 94 12.32 -9.04 14.90
N LEU A 95 12.53 -8.84 13.58
CA LEU A 95 11.92 -7.73 12.86
C LEU A 95 10.39 -7.89 12.80
N VAL A 96 9.92 -9.10 12.52
CA VAL A 96 8.49 -9.42 12.42
C VAL A 96 7.82 -9.33 13.79
N LYS A 97 8.42 -9.86 14.86
CA LYS A 97 7.95 -9.69 16.24
C LYS A 97 7.88 -8.23 16.66
N GLY A 98 8.89 -7.43 16.27
CA GLY A 98 8.91 -6.00 16.53
C GLY A 98 7.70 -5.28 15.90
N LEU A 99 7.28 -5.67 14.70
CA LEU A 99 6.07 -5.14 14.07
C LEU A 99 4.80 -5.61 14.79
N GLN A 100 4.72 -6.90 15.14
CA GLN A 100 3.57 -7.44 15.86
C GLN A 100 3.36 -6.72 17.21
N SER A 101 4.44 -6.49 17.96
CA SER A 101 4.37 -5.78 19.24
C SER A 101 3.86 -4.34 19.13
N ARG A 102 3.89 -3.77 17.92
CA ARG A 102 3.36 -2.46 17.59
C ARG A 102 1.93 -2.51 17.00
N GLY A 103 1.29 -3.68 17.04
CA GLY A 103 -0.09 -3.87 16.58
C GLY A 103 -0.25 -4.15 15.09
N VAL A 104 0.85 -4.44 14.36
CA VAL A 104 0.74 -4.85 12.95
C VAL A 104 0.10 -6.23 12.85
N ILE A 105 -0.96 -6.35 12.04
CA ILE A 105 -1.55 -7.63 11.69
C ILE A 105 -0.62 -8.33 10.69
N LEU A 106 -0.18 -9.55 11.04
CA LEU A 106 0.72 -10.35 10.21
C LEU A 106 -0.09 -11.47 9.56
N ALA A 107 -0.46 -11.32 8.29
CA ALA A 107 -1.37 -12.23 7.60
C ALA A 107 -0.64 -13.09 6.55
N MET A 108 -0.68 -14.42 6.70
CA MET A 108 -0.16 -15.40 5.75
C MET A 108 -1.30 -16.00 4.92
N CYS A 109 -1.12 -16.03 3.60
CA CYS A 109 -2.05 -16.64 2.65
C CYS A 109 -2.04 -18.18 2.74
N GLU A 110 -3.15 -18.81 3.13
CA GLU A 110 -3.27 -20.27 3.20
C GLU A 110 -3.25 -20.93 1.81
N ASN A 111 -3.69 -20.25 0.74
CA ASN A 111 -3.54 -20.76 -0.64
C ASN A 111 -2.06 -20.96 -0.99
N THR A 112 -1.21 -19.98 -0.67
CA THR A 112 0.24 -20.10 -0.88
C THR A 112 0.82 -21.28 -0.13
N MET A 113 0.39 -21.52 1.11
CA MET A 113 0.85 -22.65 1.90
C MET A 113 0.48 -23.99 1.25
N ARG A 114 -0.77 -24.13 0.76
CA ARG A 114 -1.21 -25.33 0.06
C ARG A 114 -0.44 -25.57 -1.24
N GLU A 115 -0.29 -24.53 -2.06
CA GLU A 115 0.41 -24.62 -3.34
C GLU A 115 1.89 -24.97 -3.18
N ARG A 116 2.53 -24.42 -2.16
CA ARG A 116 3.96 -24.63 -1.86
C ARG A 116 4.22 -25.77 -0.88
N LYS A 117 3.18 -26.46 -0.40
CA LYS A 117 3.25 -27.56 0.57
C LYS A 117 3.99 -27.18 1.84
N ILE A 118 3.72 -25.99 2.39
CA ILE A 118 4.32 -25.46 3.61
C ILE A 118 3.40 -25.78 4.79
N ASP A 119 3.96 -26.41 5.83
CA ASP A 119 3.26 -26.67 7.09
C ASP A 119 3.32 -25.43 8.00
N LYS A 120 2.27 -25.21 8.80
CA LYS A 120 2.25 -24.12 9.80
C LYS A 120 3.41 -24.17 10.78
N LYS A 121 3.93 -25.36 11.11
CA LYS A 121 5.11 -25.54 11.97
C LYS A 121 6.42 -24.99 11.40
N GLU A 122 6.47 -24.73 10.08
CA GLU A 122 7.63 -24.13 9.42
C GLU A 122 7.61 -22.60 9.48
N LEU A 123 6.52 -22.03 10.00
CA LEU A 123 6.29 -20.60 10.09
C LEU A 123 6.32 -20.13 11.55
N PHE A 124 6.56 -18.85 11.77
CA PHE A 124 6.50 -18.29 13.12
C PHE A 124 5.13 -18.52 13.76
N PRO A 125 5.07 -18.96 15.02
CA PRO A 125 3.79 -19.35 15.66
C PRO A 125 2.87 -18.17 15.99
N PHE A 126 3.37 -16.96 15.90
CA PHE A 126 2.66 -15.73 16.29
C PHE A 126 2.00 -14.98 15.10
N ILE A 127 2.06 -15.51 13.88
CA ILE A 127 1.39 -14.92 12.72
C ILE A 127 -0.06 -15.39 12.60
N SER A 128 -0.86 -14.62 11.86
CA SER A 128 -2.25 -14.95 11.51
C SER A 128 -2.35 -15.53 10.10
N TYR A 129 -3.49 -16.10 9.78
CA TYR A 129 -3.72 -16.74 8.49
C TYR A 129 -4.99 -16.20 7.85
N VAL A 130 -4.94 -15.99 6.52
CA VAL A 130 -6.09 -15.61 5.71
C VAL A 130 -6.28 -16.62 4.58
N PRO A 131 -7.53 -16.95 4.21
CA PRO A 131 -7.80 -17.97 3.19
C PRO A 131 -7.10 -17.68 1.86
N SER A 132 -7.06 -16.41 1.47
CA SER A 132 -6.43 -15.93 0.24
C SER A 132 -5.84 -14.53 0.46
N GLY A 133 -4.55 -14.34 0.14
CA GLY A 133 -3.92 -13.02 0.18
C GLY A 133 -4.58 -12.02 -0.77
N ASN A 134 -4.94 -12.45 -1.98
CA ASN A 134 -5.68 -11.59 -2.92
C ASN A 134 -7.08 -11.25 -2.41
N GLY A 135 -7.78 -12.23 -1.80
CA GLY A 135 -9.08 -11.99 -1.17
C GLY A 135 -8.99 -10.95 -0.08
N GLU A 136 -7.99 -11.05 0.79
CA GLU A 136 -7.75 -10.07 1.86
C GLU A 136 -7.50 -8.67 1.28
N LEU A 137 -6.62 -8.54 0.29
CA LEU A 137 -6.34 -7.26 -0.37
C LEU A 137 -7.59 -6.63 -0.99
N ILE A 138 -8.45 -7.43 -1.63
CA ILE A 138 -9.70 -6.94 -2.24
C ILE A 138 -10.65 -6.42 -1.15
N ILE A 139 -10.84 -7.19 -0.08
CA ILE A 139 -11.72 -6.81 1.03
C ILE A 139 -11.24 -5.51 1.67
N ARG A 140 -9.95 -5.45 2.05
CA ARG A 140 -9.37 -4.26 2.67
C ARG A 140 -9.47 -3.02 1.79
N GLN A 141 -9.21 -3.17 0.50
CA GLN A 141 -9.35 -2.04 -0.43
C GLN A 141 -10.79 -1.54 -0.51
N GLN A 142 -11.78 -2.43 -0.52
CA GLN A 142 -13.20 -2.06 -0.52
C GLN A 142 -13.65 -1.44 0.82
N GLU A 143 -12.99 -1.79 1.91
CA GLU A 143 -13.15 -1.16 3.23
C GLU A 143 -12.45 0.19 3.35
N GLY A 144 -11.75 0.64 2.30
CA GLY A 144 -11.10 1.95 2.24
C GLY A 144 -9.65 1.97 2.75
N TRP A 145 -9.02 0.81 2.95
CA TRP A 145 -7.60 0.73 3.26
C TRP A 145 -6.75 1.12 2.05
N ALA A 146 -5.66 1.82 2.30
CA ALA A 146 -4.64 2.03 1.27
C ALA A 146 -3.87 0.72 1.03
N ILE A 147 -3.51 0.43 -0.22
CA ILE A 147 -2.67 -0.73 -0.57
C ILE A 147 -1.27 -0.23 -0.94
N MET A 148 -0.25 -0.78 -0.28
CA MET A 148 1.16 -0.53 -0.57
C MET A 148 1.81 -1.82 -1.09
N HIS A 149 2.43 -1.74 -2.26
CA HIS A 149 3.21 -2.82 -2.87
C HIS A 149 4.64 -2.33 -3.07
N PRO A 150 5.55 -2.59 -2.10
CA PRO A 150 6.95 -2.14 -2.12
C PRO A 150 7.80 -2.78 -3.19
#